data_f0b0ebec7f91776eccbef2e139881bc0
#
_entry.id   f0b0ebec7f91776eccbef2e139881bc0
#
_cell.length_a   1.000
_cell.length_b   1.000
_cell.length_c   1.000
_cell.angle_alpha   90.00
_cell.angle_beta   90.00
_cell.angle_gamma   90.00
#
_symmetry.space_group_name_H-M   'P 1'
#
loop_
_entity.id
_entity.type
_entity.pdbx_description
1 polymer ?
#
loop_
_entity_poly.entity_id
_entity_poly.type
_entity_poly.pdbx_seq_one_letter_code
_entity_poly.pdbx_strand_id
1 'polypeptide(L)'
;QLINMEDESVIAKGNCDRIGIDGHIKHTTFDGRTVEADCKFPTHTEAFEKLVEVLTTGEGKVIDSMSEISAVGHRIVQGAEVFSKTTLVTDEVIQQIDDLAELAPVHNHPHALALRACKKVIPATTPQVVVFDTAFHSTMPEKAFMYGLPYECYEKLHVRKYGFHGTSHRFVSQALADAMGKDIKDLKIVSCHLGNGSSITAIEGGKSIDTSMGFTPLDGVIMGTRCGSVDPSAVTFVANKLGLTPNEMSDYMNKKSGFLGISGISSDNRDITSAAAVSYTHLTL
;
A
#
# COMPACT_ATOMS: atom_id res chain seq x y z
N GLN A 1 -12.23 1.50 7.09
CA GLN A 1 -13.45 0.66 7.11
C GLN A 1 -13.77 0.25 8.54
N LEU A 2 -15.04 0.23 8.89
CA LEU A 2 -15.57 -0.43 10.07
C LEU A 2 -16.22 -1.75 9.62
N ILE A 3 -15.80 -2.85 10.23
CA ILE A 3 -16.16 -4.19 9.80
C ILE A 3 -16.73 -4.96 11.00
N ASN A 4 -17.85 -5.64 10.80
CA ASN A 4 -18.33 -6.64 11.74
C ASN A 4 -17.53 -7.92 11.53
N MET A 5 -16.73 -8.34 12.52
CA MET A 5 -15.85 -9.50 12.41
C MET A 5 -16.58 -10.85 12.62
N GLU A 6 -17.87 -10.85 12.93
CA GLU A 6 -18.66 -12.10 13.03
C GLU A 6 -19.02 -12.65 11.64
N ASP A 7 -19.31 -11.74 10.68
CA ASP A 7 -19.75 -12.07 9.33
C ASP A 7 -18.92 -11.38 8.23
N GLU A 8 -17.88 -10.64 8.62
CA GLU A 8 -16.99 -9.85 7.76
C GLU A 8 -17.72 -8.77 6.94
N SER A 9 -18.93 -8.38 7.33
CA SER A 9 -19.69 -7.32 6.66
C SER A 9 -19.10 -5.93 6.93
N VAL A 10 -19.11 -5.08 5.89
CA VAL A 10 -18.65 -3.70 6.01
C VAL A 10 -19.80 -2.83 6.54
N ILE A 11 -19.70 -2.36 7.78
CA ILE A 11 -20.66 -1.46 8.42
C ILE A 11 -20.55 -0.04 7.86
N ALA A 12 -19.32 0.42 7.65
CA ALA A 12 -19.03 1.72 7.04
C ALA A 12 -17.66 1.74 6.36
N LYS A 13 -17.51 2.59 5.35
CA LYS A 13 -16.25 2.86 4.66
C LYS A 13 -16.10 4.34 4.33
N GLY A 14 -14.88 4.79 4.19
CA GLY A 14 -14.60 6.17 3.81
C GLY A 14 -13.12 6.46 3.72
N ASN A 15 -12.82 7.72 3.43
CA ASN A 15 -11.47 8.25 3.42
C ASN A 15 -11.46 9.68 3.95
N CYS A 16 -10.34 10.03 4.56
CA CYS A 16 -9.93 11.41 4.79
C CYS A 16 -8.70 11.64 3.92
N ASP A 17 -8.79 12.57 3.00
CA ASP A 17 -7.69 12.90 2.10
C ASP A 17 -7.30 14.38 2.16
N ARG A 18 -6.23 14.76 1.43
CA ARG A 18 -5.70 16.11 1.39
C ARG A 18 -5.31 16.69 2.76
N ILE A 19 -4.90 15.81 3.70
CA ILE A 19 -4.45 16.21 5.04
C ILE A 19 -3.22 17.11 4.91
N GLY A 20 -3.19 18.22 5.65
CA GLY A 20 -2.15 19.24 5.57
C GLY A 20 -2.33 20.24 4.42
N ILE A 21 -3.38 20.13 3.62
CA ILE A 21 -3.69 21.05 2.50
C ILE A 21 -5.03 21.73 2.77
N ASP A 22 -6.13 21.19 2.29
CA ASP A 22 -7.47 21.74 2.43
C ASP A 22 -8.48 20.72 3.02
N GLY A 23 -8.09 19.45 3.06
CA GLY A 23 -8.83 18.37 3.72
C GLY A 23 -10.19 18.04 3.13
N HIS A 24 -10.48 16.76 3.00
CA HIS A 24 -11.78 16.27 2.55
C HIS A 24 -12.13 14.96 3.25
N ILE A 25 -13.40 14.77 3.63
CA ILE A 25 -13.90 13.50 4.16
C ILE A 25 -15.04 12.99 3.27
N LYS A 26 -14.98 11.68 3.00
CA LYS A 26 -16.12 10.93 2.45
C LYS A 26 -16.34 9.69 3.29
N HIS A 27 -17.58 9.53 3.79
CA HIS A 27 -17.99 8.42 4.62
C HIS A 27 -19.31 7.86 4.09
N THR A 28 -19.38 6.54 3.90
CA THR A 28 -20.57 5.84 3.41
C THR A 28 -20.88 4.68 4.36
N THR A 29 -22.10 4.62 4.84
CA THR A 29 -22.63 3.55 5.70
C THR A 29 -23.11 2.36 4.86
N PHE A 30 -23.33 1.21 5.50
CA PHE A 30 -23.78 -0.01 4.83
C PHE A 30 -25.17 0.15 4.15
N ASP A 31 -26.04 1.02 4.68
CA ASP A 31 -27.37 1.33 4.14
C ASP A 31 -27.34 2.42 3.05
N GLY A 32 -26.14 2.88 2.65
CA GLY A 32 -25.93 3.80 1.54
C GLY A 32 -26.00 5.28 1.88
N ARG A 33 -26.21 5.67 3.16
CA ARG A 33 -26.08 7.07 3.57
C ARG A 33 -24.66 7.54 3.36
N THR A 34 -24.48 8.74 2.85
CA THR A 34 -23.15 9.31 2.57
C THR A 34 -23.01 10.68 3.19
N VAL A 35 -21.95 10.87 3.96
CA VAL A 35 -21.48 12.18 4.45
C VAL A 35 -20.22 12.53 3.66
N GLU A 36 -20.26 13.65 2.97
CA GLU A 36 -19.14 14.16 2.18
C GLU A 36 -18.97 15.65 2.44
N ALA A 37 -17.77 16.09 2.84
CA ALA A 37 -17.52 17.48 3.19
C ALA A 37 -16.04 17.86 3.05
N ASP A 38 -15.81 19.11 2.67
CA ASP A 38 -14.50 19.74 2.82
C ASP A 38 -14.30 20.13 4.29
N CYS A 39 -13.18 19.72 4.85
CA CYS A 39 -12.83 19.90 6.25
C CYS A 39 -11.37 20.32 6.36
N LYS A 40 -11.04 21.20 7.32
CA LYS A 40 -9.65 21.53 7.58
C LYS A 40 -9.01 20.41 8.40
N PHE A 41 -8.07 19.71 7.81
CA PHE A 41 -7.22 18.70 8.46
C PHE A 41 -5.76 19.17 8.48
N PRO A 42 -5.36 20.04 9.44
CA PRO A 42 -3.95 20.46 9.57
C PRO A 42 -3.03 19.27 9.79
N THR A 43 -3.47 18.27 10.54
CA THR A 43 -2.74 17.04 10.82
C THR A 43 -3.66 15.82 10.75
N HIS A 44 -3.07 14.63 10.89
CA HIS A 44 -3.82 13.37 10.97
C HIS A 44 -4.74 13.31 12.22
N THR A 45 -4.44 14.09 13.27
CA THR A 45 -5.27 14.09 14.49
C THR A 45 -6.67 14.61 14.20
N GLU A 46 -6.80 15.75 13.53
CA GLU A 46 -8.09 16.34 13.19
C GLU A 46 -8.87 15.45 12.20
N ALA A 47 -8.16 14.77 11.31
CA ALA A 47 -8.78 13.78 10.41
C ALA A 47 -9.36 12.59 11.18
N PHE A 48 -8.66 12.08 12.21
CA PHE A 48 -9.18 11.03 13.09
C PHE A 48 -10.32 11.52 14.00
N GLU A 49 -10.24 12.73 14.53
CA GLU A 49 -11.34 13.33 15.31
C GLU A 49 -12.61 13.45 14.46
N LYS A 50 -12.48 13.89 13.21
CA LYS A 50 -13.61 13.96 12.27
C LYS A 50 -14.14 12.57 11.89
N LEU A 51 -13.26 11.57 11.75
CA LEU A 51 -13.67 10.19 11.55
C LEU A 51 -14.54 9.69 12.74
N VAL A 52 -14.12 9.95 13.97
CA VAL A 52 -14.90 9.61 15.17
C VAL A 52 -16.25 10.31 15.17
N GLU A 53 -16.27 11.60 14.87
CA GLU A 53 -17.51 12.39 14.80
C GLU A 53 -18.52 11.75 13.83
N VAL A 54 -18.10 11.46 12.57
CA VAL A 54 -19.03 10.91 11.57
C VAL A 54 -19.46 9.48 11.87
N LEU A 55 -18.67 8.70 12.60
CA LEU A 55 -19.04 7.35 13.04
C LEU A 55 -20.06 7.36 14.19
N THR A 56 -20.03 8.39 15.06
CA THR A 56 -20.77 8.42 16.31
C THR A 56 -21.92 9.41 16.32
N THR A 57 -21.97 10.35 15.37
CA THR A 57 -22.99 11.43 15.36
C THR A 57 -23.54 11.69 13.95
N GLY A 58 -24.69 12.34 13.89
CA GLY A 58 -25.30 12.82 12.65
C GLY A 58 -25.77 11.71 11.70
N GLU A 59 -25.85 12.03 10.42
CA GLU A 59 -26.36 11.12 9.37
C GLU A 59 -25.43 9.93 9.10
N GLY A 60 -24.14 10.08 9.36
CA GLY A 60 -23.13 9.03 9.19
C GLY A 60 -23.03 8.04 10.33
N LYS A 61 -23.76 8.27 11.44
CA LYS A 61 -23.66 7.46 12.66
C LYS A 61 -23.96 5.99 12.41
N VAL A 62 -23.02 5.13 12.86
CA VAL A 62 -23.12 3.66 12.80
C VAL A 62 -22.79 2.98 14.13
N ILE A 63 -22.21 3.70 15.10
CA ILE A 63 -21.92 3.24 16.46
C ILE A 63 -22.32 4.34 17.47
N ASP A 64 -22.59 3.97 18.70
CA ASP A 64 -22.92 4.94 19.75
C ASP A 64 -21.66 5.52 20.41
N SER A 65 -20.59 4.74 20.45
CA SER A 65 -19.35 5.13 21.12
C SER A 65 -18.14 4.39 20.53
N MET A 66 -16.96 4.99 20.58
CA MET A 66 -15.70 4.35 20.22
C MET A 66 -15.33 3.14 21.12
N SER A 67 -16.00 2.97 22.25
CA SER A 67 -15.85 1.76 23.09
C SER A 67 -16.42 0.50 22.45
N GLU A 68 -17.23 0.60 21.41
CA GLU A 68 -17.72 -0.53 20.63
C GLU A 68 -16.66 -1.09 19.67
N ILE A 69 -15.58 -0.34 19.41
CA ILE A 69 -14.47 -0.80 18.57
C ILE A 69 -13.63 -1.82 19.34
N SER A 70 -13.69 -3.06 18.92
CA SER A 70 -12.98 -4.18 19.57
C SER A 70 -11.49 -4.19 19.28
N ALA A 71 -11.07 -3.75 18.07
CA ALA A 71 -9.67 -3.67 17.67
C ALA A 71 -9.49 -2.73 16.46
N VAL A 72 -8.27 -2.25 16.24
CA VAL A 72 -7.89 -1.46 15.06
C VAL A 72 -6.73 -2.12 14.33
N GLY A 73 -6.87 -2.32 13.01
CA GLY A 73 -5.82 -2.81 12.13
C GLY A 73 -5.29 -1.68 11.24
N HIS A 74 -3.97 -1.52 11.21
CA HIS A 74 -3.29 -0.52 10.37
C HIS A 74 -2.43 -1.22 9.32
N ARG A 75 -2.55 -0.80 8.06
CA ARG A 75 -1.65 -1.19 6.99
C ARG A 75 -0.43 -0.29 6.99
N ILE A 76 0.76 -0.89 6.96
CA ILE A 76 2.06 -0.22 6.84
C ILE A 76 2.75 -0.74 5.59
N VAL A 77 3.32 0.17 4.80
CA VAL A 77 3.94 -0.21 3.52
C VAL A 77 5.28 -0.92 3.73
N GLN A 78 6.20 -0.35 4.53
CA GLN A 78 7.53 -0.91 4.68
C GLN A 78 7.79 -1.39 6.11
N GLY A 79 8.06 -2.69 6.27
CA GLY A 79 8.42 -3.33 7.52
C GLY A 79 9.89 -3.79 7.58
N ALA A 80 10.60 -3.68 6.45
CA ALA A 80 11.97 -4.13 6.25
C ALA A 80 12.17 -5.58 6.74
N GLU A 81 13.33 -5.86 7.33
CA GLU A 81 13.65 -7.14 7.98
C GLU A 81 13.21 -7.15 9.46
N VAL A 82 12.73 -6.01 9.98
CA VAL A 82 12.31 -5.83 11.37
C VAL A 82 10.96 -6.49 11.62
N PHE A 83 10.02 -6.35 10.67
CA PHE A 83 8.65 -6.79 10.85
C PHE A 83 8.25 -7.86 9.82
N SER A 84 8.27 -9.12 10.25
CA SER A 84 7.86 -10.28 9.44
C SER A 84 6.44 -10.80 9.73
N LYS A 85 5.72 -10.17 10.67
CA LYS A 85 4.38 -10.59 11.10
C LYS A 85 3.57 -9.42 11.63
N THR A 86 2.25 -9.62 11.77
CA THR A 86 1.36 -8.69 12.47
C THR A 86 1.87 -8.42 13.88
N THR A 87 1.94 -7.15 14.27
CA THR A 87 2.57 -6.70 15.51
C THR A 87 1.63 -5.75 16.26
N LEU A 88 1.55 -5.88 17.59
CA LEU A 88 0.82 -4.93 18.44
C LEU A 88 1.49 -3.55 18.40
N VAL A 89 0.67 -2.51 18.35
CA VAL A 89 1.14 -1.12 18.34
C VAL A 89 1.60 -0.72 19.74
N THR A 90 2.88 -0.40 19.87
CA THR A 90 3.47 0.26 21.05
C THR A 90 4.17 1.54 20.60
N ASP A 91 4.65 2.37 21.52
CA ASP A 91 5.42 3.56 21.15
C ASP A 91 6.75 3.20 20.48
N GLU A 92 7.35 2.09 20.90
CA GLU A 92 8.56 1.55 20.28
C GLU A 92 8.31 1.09 18.85
N VAL A 93 7.19 0.40 18.60
CA VAL A 93 6.81 -0.04 17.25
C VAL A 93 6.54 1.17 16.35
N ILE A 94 5.88 2.21 16.84
CA ILE A 94 5.66 3.44 16.07
C ILE A 94 6.99 4.11 15.73
N GLN A 95 7.93 4.15 16.69
CA GLN A 95 9.24 4.74 16.45
C GLN A 95 10.04 3.92 15.43
N GLN A 96 10.04 2.58 15.53
CA GLN A 96 10.70 1.72 14.54
C GLN A 96 10.12 1.90 13.14
N ILE A 97 8.79 2.09 13.01
CA ILE A 97 8.15 2.40 11.71
C ILE A 97 8.61 3.75 11.17
N ASP A 98 8.75 4.75 12.04
CA ASP A 98 9.23 6.09 11.67
C ASP A 98 10.72 6.05 11.25
N ASP A 99 11.56 5.29 11.96
CA ASP A 99 12.96 5.09 11.62
C ASP A 99 13.14 4.42 10.24
N LEU A 100 12.23 3.52 9.86
CA LEU A 100 12.20 2.91 8.53
C LEU A 100 11.76 3.89 7.42
N ALA A 101 11.45 5.15 7.72
CA ALA A 101 11.19 6.17 6.71
C ALA A 101 12.40 6.43 5.79
N GLU A 102 13.62 6.09 6.21
CA GLU A 102 14.80 6.12 5.33
C GLU A 102 14.62 5.24 4.08
N LEU A 103 13.98 4.07 4.24
CA LEU A 103 13.68 3.15 3.14
C LEU A 103 12.38 3.50 2.36
N ALA A 104 11.45 4.20 3.01
CA ALA A 104 10.13 4.53 2.43
C ALA A 104 9.63 5.90 2.92
N PRO A 105 10.31 7.01 2.58
CA PRO A 105 10.06 8.32 3.18
C PRO A 105 8.64 8.85 2.93
N VAL A 106 8.09 8.60 1.75
CA VAL A 106 6.74 9.05 1.38
C VAL A 106 5.61 8.21 2.02
N HIS A 107 5.94 7.11 2.70
CA HIS A 107 4.95 6.20 3.30
C HIS A 107 5.10 6.09 4.82
N ASN A 108 6.27 5.69 5.32
CA ASN A 108 6.42 5.28 6.71
C ASN A 108 6.30 6.45 7.70
N HIS A 109 6.84 7.62 7.39
CA HIS A 109 6.65 8.80 8.24
C HIS A 109 5.17 9.21 8.38
N PRO A 110 4.37 9.35 7.29
CA PRO A 110 2.92 9.54 7.40
C PRO A 110 2.20 8.43 8.17
N HIS A 111 2.61 7.17 8.03
CA HIS A 111 2.03 6.07 8.81
C HIS A 111 2.29 6.24 10.32
N ALA A 112 3.52 6.57 10.72
CA ALA A 112 3.85 6.84 12.12
C ALA A 112 3.03 8.00 12.69
N LEU A 113 2.84 9.08 11.94
CA LEU A 113 1.96 10.20 12.31
C LEU A 113 0.50 9.75 12.49
N ALA A 114 -0.01 8.96 11.57
CA ALA A 114 -1.38 8.42 11.65
C ALA A 114 -1.56 7.49 12.86
N LEU A 115 -0.59 6.63 13.15
CA LEU A 115 -0.60 5.77 14.35
C LEU A 115 -0.61 6.58 15.64
N ARG A 116 0.24 7.62 15.74
CA ARG A 116 0.27 8.55 16.90
C ARG A 116 -1.05 9.28 17.06
N ALA A 117 -1.67 9.71 15.96
CA ALA A 117 -2.99 10.36 15.97
C ALA A 117 -4.09 9.39 16.41
N CYS A 118 -4.11 8.18 15.85
CA CYS A 118 -5.08 7.16 16.23
C CYS A 118 -5.00 6.81 17.72
N LYS A 119 -3.80 6.66 18.29
CA LYS A 119 -3.60 6.42 19.74
C LYS A 119 -4.19 7.50 20.64
N LYS A 120 -4.28 8.75 20.18
CA LYS A 120 -4.85 9.86 20.96
C LYS A 120 -6.39 9.81 21.02
N VAL A 121 -7.01 9.25 19.97
CA VAL A 121 -8.46 9.34 19.73
C VAL A 121 -9.17 8.04 20.09
N ILE A 122 -8.54 6.90 19.89
CA ILE A 122 -9.08 5.57 20.23
C ILE A 122 -8.83 5.27 21.71
N PRO A 123 -9.79 4.64 22.43
CA PRO A 123 -9.58 4.25 23.82
C PRO A 123 -8.32 3.41 24.01
N ALA A 124 -7.55 3.69 25.06
CA ALA A 124 -6.29 2.98 25.33
C ALA A 124 -6.47 1.47 25.58
N THR A 125 -7.68 1.04 25.92
CA THR A 125 -8.06 -0.37 26.10
C THR A 125 -8.29 -1.12 24.79
N THR A 126 -8.49 -0.40 23.68
CA THR A 126 -8.71 -1.00 22.35
C THR A 126 -7.38 -1.40 21.74
N PRO A 127 -7.12 -2.71 21.53
CA PRO A 127 -5.88 -3.16 20.93
C PRO A 127 -5.75 -2.67 19.49
N GLN A 128 -4.54 -2.26 19.12
CA GLN A 128 -4.22 -1.84 17.76
C GLN A 128 -3.08 -2.72 17.22
N VAL A 129 -3.17 -3.13 15.97
CA VAL A 129 -2.14 -3.92 15.29
C VAL A 129 -1.71 -3.26 13.99
N VAL A 130 -0.46 -3.48 13.63
CA VAL A 130 0.11 -3.13 12.32
C VAL A 130 0.34 -4.37 11.49
N VAL A 131 0.03 -4.28 10.20
CA VAL A 131 0.25 -5.31 9.19
C VAL A 131 1.07 -4.70 8.07
N PHE A 132 2.16 -5.37 7.69
CA PHE A 132 3.13 -4.84 6.74
C PHE A 132 2.99 -5.46 5.37
N ASP A 133 3.03 -4.65 4.32
CA ASP A 133 3.00 -5.12 2.93
C ASP A 133 4.17 -6.07 2.62
N THR A 134 5.31 -5.85 3.25
CA THR A 134 6.53 -6.64 3.05
C THR A 134 6.54 -7.97 3.82
N ALA A 135 5.71 -8.12 4.86
CA ALA A 135 5.80 -9.25 5.78
C ALA A 135 5.56 -10.62 5.11
N PHE A 136 4.63 -10.72 4.17
CA PHE A 136 4.39 -11.97 3.43
C PHE A 136 5.61 -12.41 2.61
N HIS A 137 6.39 -11.45 2.10
CA HIS A 137 7.56 -11.68 1.28
C HIS A 137 8.83 -11.97 2.10
N SER A 138 8.77 -11.91 3.43
CA SER A 138 9.90 -12.27 4.30
C SER A 138 10.37 -13.72 4.15
N THR A 139 9.56 -14.57 3.52
CA THR A 139 9.88 -15.96 3.23
C THR A 139 10.67 -16.18 1.95
N MET A 140 10.94 -15.13 1.16
CA MET A 140 11.76 -15.24 -0.05
C MET A 140 13.18 -15.72 0.29
N PRO A 141 13.73 -16.68 -0.47
CA PRO A 141 15.11 -17.12 -0.30
C PRO A 141 16.10 -16.06 -0.78
N GLU A 142 17.33 -16.11 -0.28
CA GLU A 142 18.39 -15.14 -0.61
C GLU A 142 18.58 -14.92 -2.11
N LYS A 143 18.57 -15.99 -2.89
CA LYS A 143 18.69 -15.95 -4.35
C LYS A 143 17.58 -15.14 -5.06
N ALA A 144 16.44 -14.93 -4.40
CA ALA A 144 15.32 -14.16 -4.93
C ALA A 144 15.34 -12.70 -4.45
N PHE A 145 15.83 -12.42 -3.26
CA PHE A 145 15.83 -11.06 -2.73
C PHE A 145 17.14 -10.30 -2.92
N MET A 146 18.27 -10.99 -3.16
CA MET A 146 19.57 -10.35 -3.30
C MET A 146 19.72 -9.69 -4.66
N TYR A 147 20.14 -8.44 -4.69
CA TYR A 147 20.54 -7.76 -5.91
C TYR A 147 22.01 -8.05 -6.26
N GLY A 148 22.36 -8.00 -7.54
CA GLY A 148 23.74 -8.14 -8.02
C GLY A 148 24.62 -6.90 -7.78
N LEU A 149 24.48 -6.28 -6.61
CA LEU A 149 25.28 -5.16 -6.12
C LEU A 149 26.38 -5.67 -5.16
N PRO A 150 27.41 -4.86 -4.83
CA PRO A 150 28.35 -5.22 -3.78
C PRO A 150 27.61 -5.62 -2.49
N TYR A 151 28.04 -6.72 -1.86
CA TYR A 151 27.37 -7.30 -0.69
C TYR A 151 27.14 -6.30 0.44
N GLU A 152 28.04 -5.32 0.60
CA GLU A 152 27.94 -4.25 1.59
C GLU A 152 26.68 -3.37 1.38
N CYS A 153 26.13 -3.29 0.17
CA CYS A 153 24.86 -2.59 -0.06
C CYS A 153 23.69 -3.29 0.64
N TYR A 154 23.72 -4.62 0.70
CA TYR A 154 22.77 -5.38 1.50
C TYR A 154 23.10 -5.27 3.00
N GLU A 155 24.33 -5.57 3.38
CA GLU A 155 24.74 -5.69 4.78
C GLU A 155 24.62 -4.36 5.55
N LYS A 156 25.01 -3.23 4.92
CA LYS A 156 25.07 -1.91 5.59
C LYS A 156 23.89 -1.00 5.24
N LEU A 157 23.33 -1.13 4.04
CA LEU A 157 22.28 -0.22 3.54
C LEU A 157 20.92 -0.91 3.42
N HIS A 158 20.84 -2.20 3.78
CA HIS A 158 19.61 -3.00 3.69
C HIS A 158 18.97 -3.01 2.29
N VAL A 159 19.79 -2.87 1.23
CA VAL A 159 19.33 -2.85 -0.16
C VAL A 159 19.09 -4.28 -0.62
N ARG A 160 17.82 -4.65 -0.67
CA ARG A 160 17.32 -5.94 -1.12
C ARG A 160 15.92 -5.81 -1.72
N LYS A 161 15.44 -6.85 -2.40
CA LYS A 161 14.03 -6.95 -2.78
C LYS A 161 13.21 -7.23 -1.51
N TYR A 162 12.24 -6.35 -1.19
CA TYR A 162 11.28 -6.54 -0.11
C TYR A 162 9.95 -7.07 -0.62
N GLY A 163 9.47 -6.55 -1.76
CA GLY A 163 8.13 -6.86 -2.25
C GLY A 163 7.04 -6.16 -1.45
N PHE A 164 5.88 -5.98 -2.06
CA PHE A 164 4.75 -5.25 -1.47
C PHE A 164 3.43 -5.92 -1.83
N HIS A 165 2.30 -5.36 -1.35
CA HIS A 165 0.96 -5.96 -1.45
C HIS A 165 0.87 -7.35 -0.79
N GLY A 166 1.77 -7.67 0.12
CA GLY A 166 1.88 -8.99 0.74
C GLY A 166 0.61 -9.44 1.43
N THR A 167 -0.13 -8.52 2.07
CA THR A 167 -1.43 -8.80 2.68
C THR A 167 -2.44 -9.29 1.64
N SER A 168 -2.48 -8.65 0.46
CA SER A 168 -3.35 -9.06 -0.65
C SER A 168 -2.95 -10.42 -1.21
N HIS A 169 -1.67 -10.63 -1.49
CA HIS A 169 -1.18 -11.90 -2.02
C HIS A 169 -1.43 -13.07 -1.07
N ARG A 170 -1.23 -12.85 0.24
CA ARG A 170 -1.53 -13.84 1.28
C ARG A 170 -3.02 -14.17 1.32
N PHE A 171 -3.88 -13.15 1.35
CA PHE A 171 -5.33 -13.34 1.40
C PHE A 171 -5.86 -14.08 0.18
N VAL A 172 -5.51 -13.60 -1.03
CA VAL A 172 -6.01 -14.19 -2.28
C VAL A 172 -5.52 -15.63 -2.46
N SER A 173 -4.27 -15.94 -2.08
CA SER A 173 -3.75 -17.30 -2.18
C SER A 173 -4.45 -18.27 -1.22
N GLN A 174 -4.76 -17.85 0.00
CA GLN A 174 -5.54 -18.66 0.94
C GLN A 174 -6.98 -18.85 0.47
N ALA A 175 -7.64 -17.76 0.05
CA ALA A 175 -9.00 -17.82 -0.48
C ALA A 175 -9.12 -18.75 -1.71
N LEU A 176 -8.10 -18.78 -2.57
CA LEU A 176 -8.04 -19.74 -3.68
C LEU A 176 -7.93 -21.18 -3.18
N ALA A 177 -7.08 -21.46 -2.20
CA ALA A 177 -6.94 -22.79 -1.61
C ALA A 177 -8.26 -23.28 -1.03
N ASP A 178 -8.93 -22.42 -0.25
CA ASP A 178 -10.23 -22.69 0.36
C ASP A 178 -11.31 -22.97 -0.71
N ALA A 179 -11.38 -22.14 -1.74
CA ALA A 179 -12.33 -22.31 -2.86
C ALA A 179 -12.08 -23.60 -3.66
N MET A 180 -10.82 -24.05 -3.73
CA MET A 180 -10.45 -25.33 -4.37
C MET A 180 -10.62 -26.54 -3.45
N GLY A 181 -10.90 -26.35 -2.16
CA GLY A 181 -10.91 -27.42 -1.15
C GLY A 181 -9.56 -28.13 -0.99
N LYS A 182 -8.45 -27.40 -1.15
CA LYS A 182 -7.08 -27.94 -1.08
C LYS A 182 -6.28 -27.32 0.04
N ASP A 183 -5.33 -28.07 0.60
CA ASP A 183 -4.33 -27.47 1.51
C ASP A 183 -3.40 -26.54 0.69
N ILE A 184 -3.24 -25.31 1.15
CA ILE A 184 -2.35 -24.34 0.50
C ILE A 184 -0.90 -24.85 0.41
N LYS A 185 -0.51 -25.76 1.30
CA LYS A 185 0.84 -26.38 1.28
C LYS A 185 1.12 -27.21 0.03
N ASP A 186 0.08 -27.68 -0.64
CA ASP A 186 0.18 -28.51 -1.84
C ASP A 186 0.12 -27.68 -3.13
N LEU A 187 -0.04 -26.34 -3.01
CA LEU A 187 -0.27 -25.47 -4.15
C LEU A 187 0.97 -24.66 -4.55
N LYS A 188 1.11 -24.47 -5.87
CA LYS A 188 1.96 -23.49 -6.50
C LYS A 188 1.06 -22.48 -7.20
N ILE A 189 1.17 -21.21 -6.78
CA ILE A 189 0.24 -20.15 -7.17
C ILE A 189 1.03 -18.98 -7.74
N VAL A 190 0.52 -18.38 -8.81
CA VAL A 190 0.91 -17.04 -9.27
C VAL A 190 -0.25 -16.11 -8.93
N SER A 191 0.00 -15.18 -8.00
CA SER A 191 -0.97 -14.20 -7.56
C SER A 191 -0.68 -12.85 -8.21
N CYS A 192 -1.70 -12.24 -8.83
CA CYS A 192 -1.62 -10.94 -9.49
C CYS A 192 -2.48 -9.92 -8.71
N HIS A 193 -1.82 -8.92 -8.14
CA HIS A 193 -2.48 -7.73 -7.59
C HIS A 193 -2.40 -6.63 -8.66
N LEU A 194 -3.51 -6.32 -9.32
CA LEU A 194 -3.58 -5.41 -10.47
C LEU A 194 -4.45 -4.19 -10.14
N GLY A 195 -3.83 -3.18 -9.54
CA GLY A 195 -4.42 -1.88 -9.26
C GLY A 195 -3.62 -0.76 -9.93
N ASN A 196 -3.74 0.47 -9.44
CA ASN A 196 -2.83 1.56 -9.86
C ASN A 196 -1.37 1.25 -9.51
N GLY A 197 -1.12 0.60 -8.36
CA GLY A 197 0.09 -0.18 -8.10
C GLY A 197 -0.18 -1.64 -8.45
N SER A 198 0.77 -2.32 -9.10
CA SER A 198 0.61 -3.71 -9.53
C SER A 198 1.82 -4.56 -9.15
N SER A 199 1.55 -5.79 -8.74
CA SER A 199 2.59 -6.78 -8.47
C SER A 199 2.14 -8.20 -8.81
N ILE A 200 3.11 -9.04 -9.14
CA ILE A 200 2.92 -10.47 -9.41
C ILE A 200 3.82 -11.24 -8.45
N THR A 201 3.27 -12.22 -7.76
CA THR A 201 3.99 -12.99 -6.74
C THR A 201 3.89 -14.47 -7.01
N ALA A 202 5.02 -15.16 -6.99
CA ALA A 202 5.11 -16.60 -7.00
C ALA A 202 5.00 -17.13 -5.56
N ILE A 203 4.08 -18.06 -5.33
CA ILE A 203 3.77 -18.62 -4.02
C ILE A 203 3.88 -20.14 -4.12
N GLU A 204 4.61 -20.75 -3.21
CA GLU A 204 4.72 -22.21 -3.08
C GLU A 204 4.47 -22.62 -1.63
N GLY A 205 3.53 -23.53 -1.42
CA GLY A 205 3.18 -24.01 -0.09
C GLY A 205 2.73 -22.90 0.88
N GLY A 206 2.04 -21.87 0.36
CA GLY A 206 1.58 -20.72 1.15
C GLY A 206 2.66 -19.70 1.48
N LYS A 207 3.87 -19.80 0.92
CA LYS A 207 5.00 -18.91 1.13
C LYS A 207 5.32 -18.14 -0.15
N SER A 208 5.60 -16.85 -0.04
CA SER A 208 6.16 -16.07 -1.14
C SER A 208 7.58 -16.56 -1.43
N ILE A 209 7.84 -16.95 -2.68
CA ILE A 209 9.17 -17.40 -3.13
C ILE A 209 9.84 -16.40 -4.06
N ASP A 210 9.06 -15.53 -4.70
CA ASP A 210 9.52 -14.37 -5.47
C ASP A 210 8.36 -13.40 -5.71
N THR A 211 8.68 -12.15 -6.00
CA THR A 211 7.68 -11.11 -6.33
C THR A 211 8.27 -10.08 -7.28
N SER A 212 7.42 -9.41 -8.05
CA SER A 212 7.85 -8.45 -9.07
C SER A 212 8.28 -7.10 -8.51
N MET A 213 7.66 -6.60 -7.42
CA MET A 213 8.11 -5.37 -6.77
C MET A 213 9.44 -5.61 -6.04
N GLY A 214 10.31 -4.62 -6.04
CA GLY A 214 11.69 -4.72 -5.60
C GLY A 214 11.97 -4.13 -4.23
N PHE A 215 13.05 -3.33 -4.16
CA PHE A 215 13.44 -2.53 -3.01
C PHE A 215 12.34 -1.53 -2.64
N THR A 216 11.69 -0.97 -3.66
CA THR A 216 10.52 -0.07 -3.54
C THR A 216 9.35 -0.60 -4.37
N PRO A 217 8.13 -0.04 -4.21
CA PRO A 217 6.98 -0.38 -5.04
C PRO A 217 7.06 0.11 -6.49
N LEU A 218 8.23 0.56 -6.95
CA LEU A 218 8.44 1.06 -8.31
C LEU A 218 8.76 -0.06 -9.30
N ASP A 219 9.57 -1.05 -8.88
CA ASP A 219 10.08 -2.13 -9.72
C ASP A 219 8.98 -3.14 -10.12
N GLY A 220 9.23 -3.90 -11.17
CA GLY A 220 8.38 -4.98 -11.65
C GLY A 220 7.56 -4.61 -12.89
N VAL A 221 6.27 -4.92 -12.88
CA VAL A 221 5.38 -4.65 -14.02
C VAL A 221 5.11 -3.16 -14.20
N ILE A 222 4.83 -2.74 -15.42
CA ILE A 222 4.38 -1.37 -15.72
C ILE A 222 3.06 -1.11 -14.99
N MET A 223 2.93 0.08 -14.39
CA MET A 223 1.77 0.47 -13.59
C MET A 223 1.13 1.76 -14.12
N GLY A 224 0.12 2.27 -13.48
CA GLY A 224 -0.58 3.47 -13.93
C GLY A 224 0.34 4.66 -14.22
N THR A 225 1.19 5.01 -13.25
CA THR A 225 2.15 6.13 -13.35
C THR A 225 3.61 5.72 -13.11
N ARG A 226 3.86 4.49 -12.67
CA ARG A 226 5.20 3.97 -12.36
C ARG A 226 5.75 3.17 -13.53
N CYS A 227 7.03 3.37 -13.82
CA CYS A 227 7.69 2.74 -14.99
C CYS A 227 7.79 1.21 -14.91
N GLY A 228 7.79 0.62 -13.70
CA GLY A 228 8.20 -0.78 -13.54
C GLY A 228 9.70 -0.95 -13.72
N SER A 229 10.13 -2.18 -14.08
CA SER A 229 11.53 -2.48 -14.31
C SER A 229 12.05 -1.73 -15.54
N VAL A 230 13.19 -1.10 -15.40
CA VAL A 230 13.88 -0.35 -16.46
C VAL A 230 15.40 -0.56 -16.31
N ASP A 231 16.13 -0.56 -17.43
CA ASP A 231 17.60 -0.62 -17.41
C ASP A 231 18.18 0.57 -16.60
N PRO A 232 18.98 0.32 -15.56
CA PRO A 232 19.61 1.40 -14.77
C PRO A 232 20.42 2.38 -15.62
N SER A 233 21.03 1.94 -16.73
CA SER A 233 21.75 2.81 -17.65
C SER A 233 20.81 3.76 -18.40
N ALA A 234 19.61 3.30 -18.73
CA ALA A 234 18.58 4.17 -19.32
C ALA A 234 18.12 5.24 -18.32
N VAL A 235 18.00 4.90 -17.03
CA VAL A 235 17.64 5.86 -15.96
C VAL A 235 18.68 6.97 -15.87
N THR A 236 19.97 6.62 -15.78
CA THR A 236 21.07 7.60 -15.69
C THR A 236 21.20 8.43 -16.98
N PHE A 237 21.00 7.82 -18.14
CA PHE A 237 21.02 8.53 -19.42
C PHE A 237 19.93 9.60 -19.50
N VAL A 238 18.69 9.22 -19.17
CA VAL A 238 17.55 10.17 -19.19
C VAL A 238 17.74 11.28 -18.17
N ALA A 239 18.16 10.95 -16.93
CA ALA A 239 18.43 11.94 -15.89
C ALA A 239 19.46 12.98 -16.36
N ASN A 240 20.58 12.55 -16.94
CA ASN A 240 21.62 13.43 -17.47
C ASN A 240 21.11 14.29 -18.65
N LYS A 241 20.34 13.71 -19.58
CA LYS A 241 19.80 14.44 -20.73
C LYS A 241 18.78 15.49 -20.38
N LEU A 242 17.97 15.24 -19.36
CA LEU A 242 16.94 16.17 -18.89
C LEU A 242 17.43 17.08 -17.75
N GLY A 243 18.66 16.90 -17.26
CA GLY A 243 19.23 17.68 -16.16
C GLY A 243 18.52 17.41 -14.80
N LEU A 244 18.01 16.20 -14.59
CA LEU A 244 17.25 15.82 -13.39
C LEU A 244 18.21 15.39 -12.27
N THR A 245 17.94 15.88 -11.07
CA THR A 245 18.53 15.35 -9.83
C THR A 245 18.02 13.93 -9.55
N PRO A 246 18.68 13.13 -8.69
CA PRO A 246 18.19 11.80 -8.32
C PRO A 246 16.74 11.78 -7.82
N ASN A 247 16.34 12.79 -7.01
CA ASN A 247 14.97 12.88 -6.50
C ASN A 247 13.96 13.22 -7.59
N GLU A 248 14.29 14.14 -8.51
CA GLU A 248 13.45 14.47 -9.65
C GLU A 248 13.31 13.29 -10.61
N MET A 249 14.38 12.50 -10.80
CA MET A 249 14.32 11.28 -11.60
C MET A 249 13.45 10.21 -10.93
N SER A 250 13.54 10.08 -9.61
CA SER A 250 12.64 9.21 -8.85
C SER A 250 11.18 9.62 -9.02
N ASP A 251 10.87 10.90 -8.92
CA ASP A 251 9.52 11.43 -9.16
C ASP A 251 9.07 11.21 -10.61
N TYR A 252 9.96 11.37 -11.57
CA TYR A 252 9.69 11.11 -12.98
C TYR A 252 9.26 9.66 -13.22
N MET A 253 10.02 8.71 -12.65
CA MET A 253 9.71 7.28 -12.75
C MET A 253 8.44 6.86 -12.00
N ASN A 254 8.11 7.52 -10.88
CA ASN A 254 6.95 7.17 -10.07
C ASN A 254 5.64 7.83 -10.51
N LYS A 255 5.70 9.07 -11.05
CA LYS A 255 4.52 9.92 -11.24
C LYS A 255 4.23 10.28 -12.70
N LYS A 256 5.24 10.18 -13.60
CA LYS A 256 5.15 10.63 -15.00
C LYS A 256 5.42 9.52 -16.03
N SER A 257 5.55 8.30 -15.58
CA SER A 257 5.88 7.12 -16.39
C SER A 257 4.69 6.15 -16.47
N GLY A 258 4.94 4.89 -16.67
CA GLY A 258 3.91 3.86 -16.72
C GLY A 258 2.93 4.03 -17.88
N PHE A 259 1.70 3.61 -17.68
CA PHE A 259 0.64 3.76 -18.69
C PHE A 259 0.42 5.22 -19.06
N LEU A 260 0.44 6.13 -18.08
CA LEU A 260 0.35 7.57 -18.33
C LEU A 260 1.46 8.06 -19.26
N GLY A 261 2.71 7.71 -18.94
CA GLY A 261 3.88 8.16 -19.70
C GLY A 261 3.95 7.59 -21.11
N ILE A 262 3.59 6.31 -21.28
CA ILE A 262 3.60 5.64 -22.58
C ILE A 262 2.43 6.11 -23.46
N SER A 263 1.23 6.21 -22.89
CA SER A 263 0.03 6.59 -23.65
C SER A 263 -0.04 8.09 -23.93
N GLY A 264 0.46 8.91 -23.01
CA GLY A 264 0.24 10.36 -23.03
C GLY A 264 -1.22 10.76 -22.77
N ILE A 265 -2.09 9.82 -22.37
CA ILE A 265 -3.54 10.03 -22.23
C ILE A 265 -3.98 9.88 -20.78
N SER A 266 -3.76 8.71 -20.17
CA SER A 266 -4.28 8.38 -18.86
C SER A 266 -3.42 7.33 -18.15
N SER A 267 -3.52 7.29 -16.83
CA SER A 267 -3.02 6.19 -15.99
C SER A 267 -4.04 5.04 -15.85
N ASP A 268 -5.29 5.27 -16.30
CA ASP A 268 -6.36 4.29 -16.23
C ASP A 268 -6.42 3.44 -17.52
N ASN A 269 -6.30 2.13 -17.36
CA ASN A 269 -6.31 1.20 -18.49
C ASN A 269 -7.63 1.22 -19.29
N ARG A 270 -8.75 1.60 -18.65
CA ARG A 270 -10.04 1.72 -19.32
C ARG A 270 -10.04 2.82 -20.38
N ASP A 271 -9.46 3.97 -20.04
CA ASP A 271 -9.32 5.11 -20.95
C ASP A 271 -8.40 4.75 -22.13
N ILE A 272 -7.28 4.07 -21.83
CA ILE A 272 -6.31 3.65 -22.83
C ILE A 272 -6.92 2.62 -23.78
N THR A 273 -7.65 1.63 -23.27
CA THR A 273 -8.36 0.63 -24.09
C THR A 273 -9.41 1.29 -24.98
N SER A 274 -10.15 2.25 -24.45
CA SER A 274 -11.13 3.02 -25.22
C SER A 274 -10.47 3.84 -26.33
N ALA A 275 -9.34 4.49 -26.05
CA ALA A 275 -8.58 5.24 -27.06
C ALA A 275 -7.97 4.32 -28.12
N ALA A 276 -7.45 3.14 -27.74
CA ALA A 276 -6.91 2.14 -28.68
C ALA A 276 -7.98 1.64 -29.65
N ALA A 277 -9.22 1.45 -29.19
CA ALA A 277 -10.33 1.00 -30.01
C ALA A 277 -10.71 1.97 -31.15
N VAL A 278 -10.37 3.27 -31.03
CA VAL A 278 -10.62 4.30 -32.05
C VAL A 278 -9.38 4.68 -32.86
N SER A 279 -8.41 3.79 -33.00
CA SER A 279 -7.23 3.90 -33.90
C SER A 279 -6.07 4.78 -33.42
N TYR A 280 -5.83 4.88 -32.12
CA TYR A 280 -4.55 5.38 -31.62
C TYR A 280 -3.49 4.27 -31.79
N THR A 281 -2.80 4.24 -32.94
CA THR A 281 -1.90 3.13 -33.38
C THR A 281 -0.75 2.81 -32.44
N HIS A 282 -0.23 3.79 -31.68
CA HIS A 282 0.84 3.55 -30.70
C HIS A 282 0.36 2.90 -29.38
N LEU A 283 -0.95 2.75 -29.19
CA LEU A 283 -1.57 2.09 -28.03
C LEU A 283 -1.97 0.62 -28.30
N THR A 284 -1.81 0.15 -29.52
CA THR A 284 -2.17 -1.22 -29.96
C THR A 284 -0.97 -2.19 -29.93
N LEU A 285 -0.13 -2.10 -28.91
CA LEU A 285 0.98 -3.01 -28.68
C LEU A 285 0.58 -4.19 -27.81
#